data_c8841c5390d2c79de000a734b52af21a
#
_entry.id   c8841c5390d2c79de000a734b52af21a
#
_cell.length_a   1.000
_cell.length_b   1.000
_cell.length_c   1.000
_cell.angle_alpha   90.00
_cell.angle_beta   90.00
_cell.angle_gamma   90.00
#
_symmetry.space_group_name_H-M   'P 1'
#
loop_
_entity.id
_entity.type
_entity.pdbx_description
1 polymer ?
#
loop_
_entity_poly.entity_id
_entity_poly.type
_entity_poly.pdbx_seq_one_letter_code
_entity_poly.pdbx_strand_id
1 'polypeptide(L)'
;MKKTILMLAALLMTVGLQAKSDKSHKAKEKTTLQKKRSGNPILPEFHADPEVMYSRQTGKFYIYSTTDGAPGWGGYYFTVFSSSNLCDWHHEGIMLDLGTSQVKWASGNAWAPCIEEKQQKDGSYKYYFYYSGHDIERNRKSIGVAVSDSPTGPFTDLGHPLVYDKPEGVRGGQQIDVDVFTDPKTGKSYLYWGNGYLAGAELADDMLSLVPGTTRVLTPQGGTLQDYAFREGVYVFYRQGTYYFLWSVDDTGSPNYHVAYGTSSSPLGPIMVAKDPVVLIQDPEQEIYGPAHNSVLQIPGRDEWYVVYHRINKDYLLPEPHGPGFHRQVCIDRMEFNPDGTIRRVRPTQEGVAPVKVKKVKKAKKD
;
A
#
# COMPACT_ATOMS: atom_id res chain seq x y z
N MET A 1 11.56 -69.72 -49.04
CA MET A 1 10.80 -70.50 -50.06
C MET A 1 9.45 -69.82 -50.22
N LYS A 2 9.22 -69.47 -51.53
CA LYS A 2 7.90 -69.22 -52.16
C LYS A 2 6.91 -68.27 -51.51
N LYS A 3 6.72 -67.01 -52.04
CA LYS A 3 5.88 -66.60 -53.18
C LYS A 3 4.40 -66.99 -52.98
N THR A 4 3.50 -65.99 -52.92
CA THR A 4 2.57 -65.75 -54.01
C THR A 4 1.82 -64.44 -53.84
N ILE A 5 1.83 -63.58 -54.87
CA ILE A 5 1.07 -62.45 -55.21
C ILE A 5 -0.31 -62.86 -55.73
N LEU A 6 -1.37 -62.15 -55.40
CA LEU A 6 -2.48 -62.04 -56.39
C LEU A 6 -3.16 -60.66 -56.24
N MET A 7 -3.24 -59.99 -57.37
CA MET A 7 -4.05 -58.78 -57.71
C MET A 7 -5.49 -59.19 -58.07
N LEU A 8 -6.44 -58.26 -57.95
CA LEU A 8 -7.51 -57.87 -58.91
C LEU A 8 -8.65 -57.20 -58.11
N ALA A 9 -9.37 -56.26 -58.50
CA ALA A 9 -9.49 -55.33 -59.59
C ALA A 9 -10.73 -54.44 -59.25
N ALA A 10 -10.75 -53.27 -59.76
CA ALA A 10 -11.75 -52.21 -59.56
C ALA A 10 -13.18 -52.57 -60.03
N LEU A 11 -14.18 -51.97 -59.39
CA LEU A 11 -15.44 -51.63 -60.04
C LEU A 11 -15.94 -50.29 -59.55
N LEU A 12 -16.00 -49.34 -60.46
CA LEU A 12 -16.65 -48.04 -60.31
C LEU A 12 -18.19 -48.23 -60.37
N MET A 13 -18.88 -47.70 -59.41
CA MET A 13 -20.28 -47.28 -59.62
C MET A 13 -20.48 -45.87 -59.05
N THR A 14 -20.70 -44.94 -59.97
CA THR A 14 -21.20 -43.59 -59.74
C THR A 14 -22.67 -43.61 -59.37
N VAL A 15 -23.02 -43.10 -58.22
CA VAL A 15 -24.37 -42.62 -57.92
C VAL A 15 -24.27 -41.23 -57.34
N GLY A 16 -24.74 -40.28 -58.13
CA GLY A 16 -24.87 -38.91 -57.69
C GLY A 16 -26.00 -38.77 -56.67
N LEU A 17 -25.70 -38.08 -55.60
CA LEU A 17 -26.74 -37.52 -54.70
C LEU A 17 -26.33 -36.12 -54.26
N GLN A 18 -27.29 -35.26 -54.46
CA GLN A 18 -27.37 -33.83 -54.18
C GLN A 18 -26.67 -33.39 -52.89
N ALA A 19 -25.83 -32.37 -53.03
CA ALA A 19 -25.33 -31.57 -51.92
C ALA A 19 -26.45 -30.81 -51.23
N LYS A 20 -26.87 -31.23 -50.06
CA LYS A 20 -27.56 -30.38 -49.10
C LYS A 20 -26.48 -29.61 -48.33
N SER A 21 -26.54 -28.28 -48.48
CA SER A 21 -25.70 -27.36 -47.73
C SER A 21 -26.05 -27.41 -46.22
N ASP A 22 -25.29 -28.13 -45.45
CA ASP A 22 -25.30 -27.99 -44.01
C ASP A 22 -24.45 -26.77 -43.60
N LYS A 23 -25.16 -25.68 -43.33
CA LYS A 23 -24.57 -24.55 -42.62
C LYS A 23 -24.34 -24.98 -41.18
N SER A 24 -23.18 -25.59 -40.91
CA SER A 24 -22.73 -25.78 -39.55
C SER A 24 -22.50 -24.41 -38.91
N HIS A 25 -23.35 -24.05 -37.97
CA HIS A 25 -23.12 -22.94 -37.05
C HIS A 25 -21.83 -23.21 -36.29
N LYS A 26 -20.71 -22.60 -36.72
CA LYS A 26 -19.56 -22.42 -35.85
C LYS A 26 -20.01 -21.55 -34.69
N ALA A 27 -20.38 -22.18 -33.59
CA ALA A 27 -20.44 -21.53 -32.30
C ALA A 27 -19.05 -20.93 -32.05
N LYS A 28 -18.96 -19.60 -32.10
CA LYS A 28 -17.80 -18.88 -31.59
C LYS A 28 -17.77 -19.11 -30.08
N GLU A 29 -16.99 -20.04 -29.61
CA GLU A 29 -16.56 -20.06 -28.23
C GLU A 29 -15.92 -18.69 -27.95
N LYS A 30 -16.67 -17.84 -27.28
CA LYS A 30 -16.10 -16.68 -26.60
C LYS A 30 -15.29 -17.23 -25.44
N THR A 31 -14.03 -17.55 -25.68
CA THR A 31 -13.04 -17.68 -24.61
C THR A 31 -12.99 -16.32 -23.93
N THR A 32 -13.71 -16.20 -22.81
CA THR A 32 -13.57 -15.05 -21.94
C THR A 32 -12.16 -15.14 -21.39
N LEU A 33 -11.22 -14.39 -21.98
CA LEU A 33 -9.89 -14.20 -21.43
C LEU A 33 -10.08 -13.72 -19.99
N GLN A 34 -9.92 -14.63 -19.05
CA GLN A 34 -9.93 -14.32 -17.64
C GLN A 34 -8.81 -13.30 -17.44
N LYS A 35 -9.17 -12.05 -17.10
CA LYS A 35 -8.18 -10.99 -16.90
C LYS A 35 -7.20 -11.48 -15.84
N LYS A 36 -5.91 -11.54 -16.21
CA LYS A 36 -4.84 -11.93 -15.30
C LYS A 36 -4.90 -11.03 -14.06
N ARG A 37 -5.03 -11.61 -12.86
CA ARG A 37 -4.97 -10.90 -11.58
C ARG A 37 -3.52 -10.56 -11.25
N SER A 38 -3.32 -9.65 -10.28
CA SER A 38 -1.98 -9.24 -9.85
C SER A 38 -1.17 -10.40 -9.27
N GLY A 39 -1.84 -11.31 -8.57
CA GLY A 39 -1.19 -12.19 -7.61
C GLY A 39 -0.77 -11.42 -6.36
N ASN A 40 -0.53 -12.12 -5.26
CA ASN A 40 0.12 -11.61 -4.07
C ASN A 40 1.29 -12.53 -3.71
N PRO A 41 2.52 -11.99 -3.46
CA PRO A 41 2.88 -10.58 -3.37
C PRO A 41 2.93 -9.88 -4.74
N ILE A 42 2.71 -8.56 -4.75
CA ILE A 42 2.67 -7.74 -5.97
C ILE A 42 4.02 -7.12 -6.34
N LEU A 43 4.97 -7.07 -5.41
CA LEU A 43 6.33 -6.58 -5.65
C LEU A 43 7.32 -7.76 -5.59
N PRO A 44 8.43 -7.70 -6.33
CA PRO A 44 9.51 -8.67 -6.21
C PRO A 44 10.25 -8.50 -4.88
N GLU A 45 11.00 -9.50 -4.46
CA GLU A 45 11.85 -9.48 -3.27
C GLU A 45 11.08 -9.19 -1.97
N PHE A 46 11.73 -8.56 -0.99
CA PHE A 46 11.15 -8.24 0.31
C PHE A 46 10.97 -6.74 0.44
N HIS A 47 9.71 -6.36 0.64
CA HIS A 47 9.28 -5.00 0.86
C HIS A 47 8.20 -4.96 1.93
N ALA A 48 8.21 -3.91 2.74
CA ALA A 48 7.28 -3.76 3.85
C ALA A 48 6.70 -2.35 3.92
N ASP A 49 5.73 -2.17 4.82
CA ASP A 49 5.18 -0.86 5.19
C ASP A 49 4.78 -0.03 3.95
N PRO A 50 3.95 -0.60 3.05
CA PRO A 50 3.71 0.00 1.75
C PRO A 50 2.80 1.22 1.83
N GLU A 51 3.23 2.29 1.19
CA GLU A 51 2.40 3.44 0.88
C GLU A 51 1.99 3.42 -0.58
N VAL A 52 0.68 3.48 -0.88
CA VAL A 52 0.14 3.51 -2.23
C VAL A 52 -0.47 4.85 -2.57
N MET A 53 -0.07 5.42 -3.69
CA MET A 53 -0.61 6.70 -4.19
C MET A 53 -1.05 6.59 -5.65
N TYR A 54 -2.14 7.27 -6.01
CA TYR A 54 -2.45 7.60 -7.41
C TYR A 54 -2.03 9.02 -7.72
N SER A 55 -1.09 9.20 -8.64
CA SER A 55 -0.67 10.53 -9.08
C SER A 55 -1.62 11.10 -10.13
N ARG A 56 -2.19 12.26 -9.84
CA ARG A 56 -3.03 13.03 -10.79
C ARG A 56 -2.18 13.62 -11.91
N GLN A 57 -0.92 13.94 -11.63
CA GLN A 57 0.03 14.45 -12.59
C GLN A 57 0.31 13.43 -13.70
N THR A 58 0.63 12.18 -13.32
CA THR A 58 1.08 11.13 -14.25
C THR A 58 -0.04 10.21 -14.72
N GLY A 59 -1.11 10.09 -13.94
CA GLY A 59 -2.20 9.12 -14.17
C GLY A 59 -1.80 7.68 -13.90
N LYS A 60 -0.77 7.46 -13.07
CA LYS A 60 -0.27 6.14 -12.64
C LYS A 60 -0.44 5.96 -11.14
N PHE A 61 -0.38 4.71 -10.71
CA PHE A 61 -0.25 4.31 -9.31
C PHE A 61 1.23 4.17 -8.97
N TYR A 62 1.57 4.45 -7.72
CA TYR A 62 2.93 4.30 -7.18
C TYR A 62 2.86 3.58 -5.85
N ILE A 63 3.85 2.74 -5.55
CA ILE A 63 4.09 2.16 -4.22
C ILE A 63 5.49 2.55 -3.79
N TYR A 64 5.57 3.05 -2.56
CA TYR A 64 6.78 3.33 -1.82
C TYR A 64 6.82 2.38 -0.62
N SER A 65 7.98 1.87 -0.27
CA SER A 65 8.05 0.84 0.77
C SER A 65 9.39 0.87 1.50
N THR A 66 9.38 0.31 2.70
CA THR A 66 10.60 -0.13 3.36
C THR A 66 11.27 -1.21 2.52
N THR A 67 12.56 -1.10 2.26
CA THR A 67 13.37 -2.20 1.72
C THR A 67 13.66 -3.19 2.83
N ASP A 68 13.32 -4.45 2.61
CA ASP A 68 13.37 -5.51 3.62
C ASP A 68 14.35 -6.63 3.22
N GLY A 69 14.49 -7.68 4.03
CA GLY A 69 15.37 -8.82 3.77
C GLY A 69 16.78 -8.66 4.35
N ALA A 70 17.11 -7.53 4.98
CA ALA A 70 18.39 -7.29 5.61
C ALA A 70 18.34 -7.59 7.13
N PRO A 71 19.38 -8.22 7.71
CA PRO A 71 19.44 -8.50 9.14
C PRO A 71 19.33 -7.23 10.00
N GLY A 72 18.73 -7.35 11.18
CA GLY A 72 18.72 -6.30 12.20
C GLY A 72 17.81 -5.13 11.88
N TRP A 73 16.74 -5.32 11.10
CA TRP A 73 15.83 -4.25 10.66
C TRP A 73 16.59 -3.16 9.88
N GLY A 74 17.59 -3.57 9.10
CA GLY A 74 18.33 -2.66 8.23
C GLY A 74 17.43 -2.17 7.10
N GLY A 75 17.67 -1.03 6.62
CA GLY A 75 17.10 -0.38 5.46
C GLY A 75 17.81 0.95 5.38
N TYR A 76 18.42 1.24 4.24
CA TYR A 76 19.23 2.45 4.07
C TYR A 76 18.60 3.38 3.04
N TYR A 77 17.76 2.86 2.16
CA TYR A 77 17.19 3.58 1.04
C TYR A 77 15.74 3.19 0.79
N PHE A 78 15.05 4.06 0.09
CA PHE A 78 13.69 3.83 -0.40
C PHE A 78 13.69 3.62 -1.90
N THR A 79 12.85 2.70 -2.35
CA THR A 79 12.56 2.44 -3.75
C THR A 79 11.13 2.79 -4.08
N VAL A 80 10.85 3.00 -5.37
CA VAL A 80 9.50 3.27 -5.85
C VAL A 80 9.14 2.36 -7.01
N PHE A 81 7.91 1.90 -7.01
CA PHE A 81 7.32 1.11 -8.09
C PHE A 81 6.14 1.85 -8.70
N SER A 82 5.94 1.74 -10.02
CA SER A 82 4.79 2.32 -10.70
C SER A 82 3.94 1.29 -11.41
N SER A 83 2.65 1.55 -11.53
CA SER A 83 1.72 0.73 -12.29
C SER A 83 0.64 1.58 -12.97
N SER A 84 0.16 1.15 -14.11
CA SER A 84 -1.01 1.75 -14.78
C SER A 84 -2.32 1.05 -14.45
N ASN A 85 -2.28 -0.08 -13.72
CA ASN A 85 -3.44 -0.96 -13.58
C ASN A 85 -3.50 -1.75 -12.26
N LEU A 86 -2.62 -1.51 -11.28
CA LEU A 86 -2.47 -2.22 -10.00
C LEU A 86 -2.02 -3.70 -10.10
N CYS A 87 -1.72 -4.19 -11.29
CA CYS A 87 -1.30 -5.58 -11.49
C CYS A 87 0.14 -5.71 -11.98
N ASP A 88 0.50 -4.84 -12.92
CA ASP A 88 1.83 -4.86 -13.53
C ASP A 88 2.64 -3.71 -12.92
N TRP A 89 3.60 -4.05 -12.05
CA TRP A 89 4.43 -3.09 -11.34
C TRP A 89 5.82 -3.02 -11.95
N HIS A 90 6.32 -1.81 -12.12
CA HIS A 90 7.64 -1.51 -12.67
C HIS A 90 8.50 -0.83 -11.60
N HIS A 91 9.70 -1.35 -11.35
CA HIS A 91 10.66 -0.74 -10.44
C HIS A 91 11.29 0.49 -11.10
N GLU A 92 11.08 1.66 -10.52
CA GLU A 92 11.56 2.95 -11.04
C GLU A 92 12.96 3.31 -10.50
N GLY A 93 13.44 2.61 -9.47
CA GLY A 93 14.77 2.79 -8.89
C GLY A 93 14.76 3.28 -7.44
N ILE A 94 15.95 3.60 -6.94
CA ILE A 94 16.17 4.21 -5.62
C ILE A 94 15.84 5.70 -5.72
N MET A 95 15.02 6.19 -4.80
CA MET A 95 14.57 7.58 -4.79
C MET A 95 15.19 8.44 -3.69
N LEU A 96 15.56 7.83 -2.57
CA LEU A 96 16.19 8.49 -1.42
C LEU A 96 17.08 7.50 -0.68
N ASP A 97 18.32 7.92 -0.37
CA ASP A 97 19.33 7.09 0.30
C ASP A 97 19.87 7.81 1.54
N LEU A 98 19.64 7.20 2.72
CA LEU A 98 20.00 7.74 4.01
C LEU A 98 21.49 7.52 4.31
N GLY A 99 22.10 8.46 5.02
CA GLY A 99 23.54 8.39 5.32
C GLY A 99 24.45 8.76 4.14
N THR A 100 23.87 9.37 3.09
CA THR A 100 24.58 9.87 1.91
C THR A 100 24.52 11.39 1.83
N SER A 101 24.97 11.96 0.70
CA SER A 101 24.80 13.39 0.42
C SER A 101 23.34 13.81 0.27
N GLN A 102 22.43 12.85 0.00
CA GLN A 102 20.99 13.12 -0.11
C GLN A 102 20.37 13.39 1.27
N VAL A 103 20.70 12.56 2.28
CA VAL A 103 20.19 12.72 3.66
C VAL A 103 21.36 12.56 4.62
N LYS A 104 21.82 13.67 5.19
CA LYS A 104 23.01 13.71 6.05
C LYS A 104 22.73 13.52 7.53
N TRP A 105 21.51 13.80 7.98
CA TRP A 105 21.14 13.74 9.40
C TRP A 105 20.74 12.32 9.85
N ALA A 106 20.37 11.44 8.91
CA ALA A 106 19.95 10.08 9.21
C ALA A 106 20.80 9.05 8.46
N SER A 107 21.07 7.91 9.13
CA SER A 107 21.75 6.76 8.54
C SER A 107 21.08 5.47 8.95
N GLY A 108 20.48 4.75 7.98
CA GLY A 108 19.74 3.50 8.22
C GLY A 108 18.35 3.71 8.83
N ASN A 109 17.66 2.60 9.01
CA ASN A 109 16.26 2.56 9.42
C ASN A 109 15.36 3.41 8.50
N ALA A 110 15.61 3.32 7.20
CA ALA A 110 14.76 3.89 6.15
C ALA A 110 13.44 3.10 6.14
N TRP A 111 12.48 3.51 7.00
CA TRP A 111 11.26 2.75 7.28
C TRP A 111 9.99 3.54 7.03
N ALA A 112 8.91 2.77 6.76
CA ALA A 112 7.53 3.20 6.75
C ALA A 112 7.34 4.58 6.11
N PRO A 113 7.58 4.68 4.79
CA PRO A 113 7.43 5.94 4.08
C PRO A 113 5.96 6.27 3.86
N CYS A 114 5.66 7.55 3.74
CA CYS A 114 4.39 8.08 3.28
C CYS A 114 4.62 9.19 2.25
N ILE A 115 3.68 9.40 1.35
CA ILE A 115 3.80 10.43 0.30
C ILE A 115 2.48 11.16 0.07
N GLU A 116 2.56 12.46 -0.15
CA GLU A 116 1.42 13.29 -0.53
C GLU A 116 1.70 14.07 -1.81
N GLU A 117 0.79 14.00 -2.78
CA GLU A 117 0.79 14.80 -4.00
C GLU A 117 -0.04 16.07 -3.78
N LYS A 118 0.58 17.24 -3.80
CA LYS A 118 -0.12 18.52 -3.60
C LYS A 118 -0.05 19.38 -4.86
N GLN A 119 -1.22 19.78 -5.39
CA GLN A 119 -1.28 20.73 -6.49
C GLN A 119 -0.95 22.14 -5.99
N GLN A 120 -0.05 22.81 -6.69
CA GLN A 120 0.38 24.16 -6.40
C GLN A 120 -0.57 25.19 -7.02
N LYS A 121 -0.49 26.45 -6.59
CA LYS A 121 -1.33 27.55 -7.09
C LYS A 121 -1.15 27.81 -8.59
N ASP A 122 0.01 27.51 -9.15
CA ASP A 122 0.32 27.62 -10.59
C ASP A 122 -0.16 26.43 -11.42
N GLY A 123 -0.76 25.42 -10.75
CA GLY A 123 -1.25 24.19 -11.36
C GLY A 123 -0.22 23.08 -11.50
N SER A 124 1.04 23.31 -11.14
CA SER A 124 2.06 22.26 -11.01
C SER A 124 1.80 21.35 -9.82
N TYR A 125 2.56 20.29 -9.68
CA TYR A 125 2.46 19.36 -8.57
C TYR A 125 3.80 19.27 -7.85
N LYS A 126 3.72 19.11 -6.51
CA LYS A 126 4.84 18.73 -5.67
C LYS A 126 4.49 17.46 -4.92
N TYR A 127 5.52 16.68 -4.64
CA TYR A 127 5.46 15.42 -3.89
C TYR A 127 6.25 15.59 -2.62
N TYR A 128 5.59 15.35 -1.48
CA TYR A 128 6.18 15.44 -0.15
C TYR A 128 6.32 14.02 0.40
N PHE A 129 7.53 13.56 0.51
CA PHE A 129 7.87 12.22 0.95
C PHE A 129 8.34 12.26 2.40
N TYR A 130 7.57 11.66 3.28
CA TYR A 130 7.88 11.56 4.71
C TYR A 130 8.39 10.16 5.01
N TYR A 131 9.32 10.04 5.97
CA TYR A 131 9.97 8.79 6.27
C TYR A 131 10.54 8.74 7.66
N SER A 132 10.74 7.53 8.20
CA SER A 132 11.49 7.29 9.43
C SER A 132 12.96 7.09 9.11
N GLY A 133 13.84 7.58 9.98
CA GLY A 133 15.29 7.38 9.88
C GLY A 133 15.96 7.37 11.24
N HIS A 134 17.14 6.75 11.32
CA HIS A 134 17.98 6.83 12.51
C HIS A 134 18.74 8.16 12.53
N ASP A 135 18.32 9.07 13.39
CA ASP A 135 18.96 10.37 13.62
C ASP A 135 20.31 10.15 14.32
N ILE A 136 21.39 10.42 13.59
CA ILE A 136 22.76 10.17 14.06
C ILE A 136 23.21 11.11 15.18
N GLU A 137 22.69 12.35 15.19
CA GLU A 137 23.03 13.34 16.21
C GLU A 137 22.34 13.00 17.54
N ARG A 138 21.05 12.64 17.49
CA ARG A 138 20.24 12.35 18.68
C ARG A 138 20.25 10.90 19.09
N ASN A 139 20.85 10.01 18.27
CA ASN A 139 20.89 8.56 18.45
C ASN A 139 19.49 7.95 18.75
N ARG A 140 18.51 8.32 17.96
CA ARG A 140 17.12 7.84 18.07
C ARG A 140 16.41 7.87 16.72
N LYS A 141 15.17 7.36 16.68
CA LYS A 141 14.34 7.48 15.48
C LYS A 141 13.73 8.87 15.40
N SER A 142 13.70 9.41 14.19
CA SER A 142 13.11 10.70 13.86
C SER A 142 12.43 10.61 12.50
N ILE A 143 11.52 11.53 12.22
CA ILE A 143 10.79 11.61 10.95
C ILE A 143 11.40 12.72 10.12
N GLY A 144 11.76 12.41 8.87
CA GLY A 144 12.19 13.37 7.86
C GLY A 144 11.13 13.67 6.82
N VAL A 145 11.40 14.68 6.02
CA VAL A 145 10.62 15.03 4.83
C VAL A 145 11.52 15.44 3.69
N ALA A 146 11.22 14.96 2.49
CA ALA A 146 11.90 15.35 1.24
C ALA A 146 10.87 15.74 0.18
N VAL A 147 11.25 16.61 -0.75
CA VAL A 147 10.35 17.20 -1.75
C VAL A 147 10.85 16.95 -3.15
N SER A 148 9.92 16.68 -4.07
CA SER A 148 10.20 16.56 -5.51
C SER A 148 9.09 17.15 -6.37
N ASP A 149 9.38 17.42 -7.63
CA ASP A 149 8.40 17.76 -8.67
C ASP A 149 7.91 16.51 -9.45
N SER A 150 8.43 15.32 -9.08
CA SER A 150 8.11 14.04 -9.70
C SER A 150 7.84 12.96 -8.64
N PRO A 151 6.89 12.03 -8.86
CA PRO A 151 6.64 10.94 -7.93
C PRO A 151 7.82 9.96 -7.79
N THR A 152 8.76 9.96 -8.71
CA THR A 152 9.95 9.11 -8.71
C THR A 152 11.23 9.87 -8.34
N GLY A 153 11.12 11.13 -7.95
CA GLY A 153 12.27 11.95 -7.61
C GLY A 153 12.91 12.64 -8.84
N PRO A 154 14.12 13.22 -8.68
CA PRO A 154 14.91 13.20 -7.44
C PRO A 154 14.25 13.99 -6.29
N PHE A 155 14.38 13.47 -5.08
CA PHE A 155 13.90 14.14 -3.88
C PHE A 155 15.01 14.96 -3.22
N THR A 156 14.66 16.12 -2.69
CA THR A 156 15.54 16.99 -1.90
C THR A 156 15.05 16.94 -0.45
N ASP A 157 15.91 16.42 0.45
CA ASP A 157 15.63 16.36 1.87
C ASP A 157 15.66 17.73 2.52
N LEU A 158 14.88 17.91 3.60
CA LEU A 158 14.81 19.17 4.37
C LEU A 158 16.16 19.53 5.04
N GLY A 159 17.06 18.56 5.21
CA GLY A 159 18.39 18.73 5.83
C GLY A 159 18.41 18.51 7.33
N HIS A 160 17.26 18.30 7.95
CA HIS A 160 17.11 18.00 9.38
C HIS A 160 15.77 17.25 9.60
N PRO A 161 15.58 16.54 10.72
CA PRO A 161 14.31 15.88 10.99
C PRO A 161 13.18 16.89 11.18
N LEU A 162 11.99 16.55 10.68
CA LEU A 162 10.74 17.27 10.89
C LEU A 162 10.18 17.02 12.30
N VAL A 163 10.20 15.76 12.74
CA VAL A 163 9.75 15.34 14.07
C VAL A 163 10.86 14.51 14.72
N TYR A 164 11.32 14.97 15.88
CA TYR A 164 12.37 14.31 16.66
C TYR A 164 12.05 14.17 18.14
N ASP A 165 11.11 14.97 18.67
CA ASP A 165 10.68 14.90 20.06
C ASP A 165 9.31 14.21 20.19
N LYS A 166 9.13 13.55 21.33
CA LYS A 166 7.83 12.97 21.68
C LYS A 166 6.84 14.06 22.07
N PRO A 167 5.56 13.84 21.81
CA PRO A 167 4.51 14.73 22.33
C PRO A 167 4.57 14.83 23.87
N GLU A 168 4.12 15.95 24.39
CA GLU A 168 4.03 16.17 25.85
C GLU A 168 3.25 15.02 26.52
N GLY A 169 3.79 14.53 27.64
CA GLY A 169 3.21 13.42 28.41
C GLY A 169 3.57 12.02 27.91
N VAL A 170 4.10 11.87 26.69
CA VAL A 170 4.53 10.57 26.15
C VAL A 170 5.93 10.21 26.59
N ARG A 171 6.08 9.11 27.35
CA ARG A 171 7.38 8.66 27.89
C ARG A 171 8.02 7.52 27.09
N GLY A 172 7.22 6.58 26.58
CA GLY A 172 7.67 5.41 25.83
C GLY A 172 7.58 5.58 24.32
N GLY A 173 7.83 4.50 23.56
CA GLY A 173 7.63 4.45 22.12
C GLY A 173 8.66 5.20 21.28
N GLN A 174 8.41 5.25 19.96
CA GLN A 174 9.32 5.81 18.95
C GLN A 174 8.58 6.77 18.01
N GLN A 175 9.32 7.75 17.44
CA GLN A 175 8.84 8.63 16.38
C GLN A 175 9.11 7.99 15.03
N ILE A 176 8.23 7.07 14.63
CA ILE A 176 8.27 6.35 13.35
C ILE A 176 6.86 6.22 12.76
N ASP A 177 6.75 5.62 11.61
CA ASP A 177 5.51 5.20 10.97
C ASP A 177 4.59 6.39 10.70
N VAL A 178 5.10 7.26 9.86
CA VAL A 178 4.44 8.51 9.52
C VAL A 178 3.34 8.29 8.47
N ASP A 179 2.21 8.96 8.65
CA ASP A 179 1.17 9.11 7.65
C ASP A 179 0.83 10.59 7.44
N VAL A 180 0.48 10.97 6.23
CA VAL A 180 0.05 12.31 5.88
C VAL A 180 -1.30 12.28 5.17
N PHE A 181 -2.21 13.11 5.62
CA PHE A 181 -3.56 13.19 5.08
C PHE A 181 -3.96 14.64 4.81
N THR A 182 -4.36 14.93 3.57
CA THR A 182 -4.97 16.21 3.22
C THR A 182 -6.49 16.11 3.25
N ASP A 183 -7.11 16.86 4.16
CA ASP A 183 -8.56 16.86 4.37
C ASP A 183 -9.27 17.47 3.14
N PRO A 184 -10.08 16.70 2.43
CA PRO A 184 -10.82 17.20 1.26
C PRO A 184 -11.88 18.26 1.58
N LYS A 185 -12.26 18.42 2.85
CA LYS A 185 -13.23 19.43 3.30
C LYS A 185 -12.60 20.80 3.49
N THR A 186 -11.38 20.84 4.01
CA THR A 186 -10.73 22.09 4.42
C THR A 186 -9.50 22.42 3.59
N GLY A 187 -8.92 21.43 2.91
CA GLY A 187 -7.64 21.54 2.21
C GLY A 187 -6.42 21.57 3.14
N LYS A 188 -6.62 21.49 4.45
CA LYS A 188 -5.54 21.39 5.44
C LYS A 188 -4.93 20.01 5.42
N SER A 189 -3.63 19.94 5.68
CA SER A 189 -2.89 18.68 5.77
C SER A 189 -2.52 18.38 7.23
N TYR A 190 -2.50 17.09 7.56
CA TYR A 190 -2.21 16.59 8.89
C TYR A 190 -1.14 15.51 8.80
N LEU A 191 -0.24 15.51 9.77
CA LEU A 191 0.78 14.48 9.95
C LEU A 191 0.42 13.63 11.17
N TYR A 192 0.54 12.30 11.01
CA TYR A 192 0.34 11.33 12.08
C TYR A 192 1.58 10.46 12.22
N TRP A 193 1.91 10.01 13.43
CA TRP A 193 3.08 9.18 13.68
C TRP A 193 3.01 8.47 15.04
N GLY A 194 3.85 7.47 15.20
CA GLY A 194 4.16 6.89 16.51
C GLY A 194 4.14 5.37 16.54
N ASN A 195 4.99 4.82 17.41
CA ASN A 195 5.01 3.42 17.80
C ASN A 195 4.86 3.36 19.32
N GLY A 196 3.89 2.59 19.81
CA GLY A 196 3.48 2.57 21.22
C GLY A 196 2.63 3.77 21.65
N TYR A 197 2.43 4.73 20.79
CA TYR A 197 1.50 5.85 20.91
C TYR A 197 1.15 6.36 19.51
N LEU A 198 -0.01 7.00 19.38
CA LEU A 198 -0.40 7.72 18.17
C LEU A 198 -0.40 9.21 18.48
N ALA A 199 0.34 9.98 17.70
CA ALA A 199 0.28 11.45 17.68
C ALA A 199 -0.26 11.94 16.34
N GLY A 200 -0.84 13.15 16.34
CA GLY A 200 -1.22 13.86 15.12
C GLY A 200 -1.07 15.36 15.29
N ALA A 201 -0.76 16.07 14.22
CA ALA A 201 -0.62 17.52 14.18
C ALA A 201 -1.03 18.08 12.82
N GLU A 202 -1.44 19.35 12.75
CA GLU A 202 -1.64 20.08 11.51
C GLU A 202 -0.27 20.41 10.89
N LEU A 203 -0.11 20.15 9.59
CA LEU A 203 1.01 20.62 8.79
C LEU A 203 0.75 22.05 8.33
N ALA A 204 1.80 22.85 8.28
CA ALA A 204 1.73 24.15 7.64
C ALA A 204 1.53 24.02 6.11
N ASP A 205 1.15 25.11 5.45
CA ASP A 205 0.85 25.10 4.02
C ASP A 205 2.03 24.64 3.14
N ASP A 206 3.26 24.86 3.64
CA ASP A 206 4.49 24.43 2.97
C ASP A 206 4.74 22.92 3.05
N MET A 207 4.01 22.20 3.90
CA MET A 207 4.16 20.76 4.15
C MET A 207 5.50 20.36 4.82
N LEU A 208 6.27 21.34 5.28
CA LEU A 208 7.64 21.15 5.80
C LEU A 208 7.77 21.50 7.29
N SER A 209 6.68 21.89 7.93
CA SER A 209 6.66 22.23 9.36
C SER A 209 5.29 21.90 9.97
N LEU A 210 5.29 21.65 11.28
CA LEU A 210 4.05 21.48 12.04
C LEU A 210 3.53 22.85 12.50
N VAL A 211 2.20 23.04 12.49
CA VAL A 211 1.58 24.22 13.07
C VAL A 211 1.73 24.16 14.59
N PRO A 212 2.36 25.18 15.23
CA PRO A 212 2.59 25.17 16.68
C PRO A 212 1.28 24.99 17.48
N GLY A 213 1.35 24.19 18.54
CA GLY A 213 0.23 23.97 19.48
C GLY A 213 -0.88 23.06 18.94
N THR A 214 -0.73 22.47 17.74
CA THR A 214 -1.73 21.55 17.16
C THR A 214 -1.48 20.08 17.49
N THR A 215 -0.29 19.72 17.94
CA THR A 215 0.05 18.34 18.30
C THR A 215 -0.90 17.79 19.36
N ARG A 216 -1.42 16.59 19.11
CA ARG A 216 -2.33 15.85 20.00
C ARG A 216 -1.88 14.40 20.10
N VAL A 217 -2.08 13.81 21.28
CA VAL A 217 -2.01 12.35 21.47
C VAL A 217 -3.39 11.78 21.18
N LEU A 218 -3.47 10.90 20.20
CA LEU A 218 -4.71 10.33 19.66
C LEU A 218 -4.85 8.84 19.96
N THR A 219 -3.90 8.24 20.67
CA THR A 219 -3.84 6.80 20.92
C THR A 219 -5.18 6.27 21.42
N PRO A 220 -5.82 5.34 20.69
CA PRO A 220 -7.00 4.64 21.17
C PRO A 220 -6.71 3.94 22.49
N GLN A 221 -7.58 4.11 23.48
CA GLN A 221 -7.38 3.55 24.81
C GLN A 221 -7.98 2.15 24.93
N GLY A 222 -7.26 1.25 25.62
CA GLY A 222 -7.67 -0.13 25.84
C GLY A 222 -7.33 -1.06 24.68
N GLY A 223 -8.06 -2.16 24.59
CA GLY A 223 -7.80 -3.22 23.61
C GLY A 223 -6.81 -4.27 24.07
N THR A 224 -6.77 -5.35 23.32
CA THR A 224 -5.84 -6.46 23.48
C THR A 224 -5.05 -6.65 22.19
N LEU A 225 -4.02 -7.52 22.22
CA LEU A 225 -3.23 -7.86 21.02
C LEU A 225 -4.05 -8.67 19.99
N GLN A 226 -5.26 -9.11 20.33
CA GLN A 226 -6.16 -9.85 19.47
C GLN A 226 -7.21 -8.96 18.78
N ASP A 227 -7.40 -7.72 19.24
CA ASP A 227 -8.46 -6.83 18.74
C ASP A 227 -7.93 -5.47 18.23
N TYR A 228 -7.62 -4.50 19.10
CA TYR A 228 -7.32 -3.14 18.67
C TYR A 228 -6.25 -2.41 19.47
N ALA A 229 -5.49 -3.07 20.31
CA ALA A 229 -4.40 -2.41 21.05
C ALA A 229 -3.43 -1.73 20.07
N PHE A 230 -3.34 -0.40 20.13
CA PHE A 230 -2.51 0.36 19.21
C PHE A 230 -1.04 0.00 19.36
N ARG A 231 -0.41 -0.40 18.26
CA ARG A 231 1.03 -0.61 18.18
C ARG A 231 1.71 0.47 17.34
N GLU A 232 1.36 0.58 16.04
CA GLU A 232 2.06 1.42 15.07
C GLU A 232 1.30 1.53 13.74
N GLY A 233 1.91 2.11 12.70
CA GLY A 233 1.45 2.03 11.32
C GLY A 233 0.09 2.66 11.10
N VAL A 234 -0.13 3.87 11.62
CA VAL A 234 -1.39 4.60 11.40
C VAL A 234 -1.57 4.95 9.93
N TYR A 235 -2.80 4.86 9.45
CA TYR A 235 -3.22 5.35 8.14
C TYR A 235 -4.56 6.04 8.25
N VAL A 236 -4.71 7.25 7.65
CA VAL A 236 -5.93 8.06 7.78
C VAL A 236 -6.52 8.36 6.41
N PHE A 237 -7.82 8.15 6.27
CA PHE A 237 -8.56 8.56 5.07
C PHE A 237 -9.95 9.08 5.41
N TYR A 238 -10.56 9.78 4.46
CA TYR A 238 -11.90 10.35 4.58
C TYR A 238 -12.85 9.69 3.60
N ARG A 239 -14.04 9.28 4.09
CA ARG A 239 -15.12 8.76 3.25
C ARG A 239 -16.48 9.22 3.79
N GLN A 240 -17.28 9.85 2.93
CA GLN A 240 -18.69 10.18 3.20
C GLN A 240 -18.95 10.86 4.57
N GLY A 241 -18.13 11.82 4.94
CA GLY A 241 -18.32 12.60 6.18
C GLY A 241 -17.52 12.08 7.38
N THR A 242 -16.89 10.93 7.28
CA THR A 242 -16.21 10.24 8.38
C THR A 242 -14.72 10.13 8.10
N TYR A 243 -13.88 10.41 9.11
CA TYR A 243 -12.45 10.12 9.10
C TYR A 243 -12.23 8.72 9.66
N TYR A 244 -11.53 7.88 8.92
CA TYR A 244 -11.16 6.54 9.32
C TYR A 244 -9.69 6.53 9.70
N PHE A 245 -9.39 5.94 10.83
CA PHE A 245 -8.05 5.71 11.35
C PHE A 245 -7.81 4.21 11.40
N LEU A 246 -6.87 3.72 10.62
CA LEU A 246 -6.41 2.34 10.67
C LEU A 246 -5.06 2.30 11.39
N TRP A 247 -4.77 1.22 12.07
CA TRP A 247 -3.47 1.01 12.73
C TRP A 247 -3.15 -0.46 12.87
N SER A 248 -1.89 -0.75 13.09
CA SER A 248 -1.40 -2.10 13.33
C SER A 248 -1.46 -2.47 14.80
N VAL A 249 -1.79 -3.72 15.06
CA VAL A 249 -1.90 -4.35 16.38
C VAL A 249 -0.89 -5.48 16.47
N ASP A 250 -0.25 -5.67 17.63
CA ASP A 250 0.82 -6.63 17.88
C ASP A 250 2.17 -6.19 17.28
N ASP A 251 3.15 -7.09 17.22
CA ASP A 251 4.48 -6.82 16.71
C ASP A 251 4.61 -7.25 15.24
N THR A 252 5.31 -6.49 14.43
CA THR A 252 5.48 -6.77 12.99
C THR A 252 6.18 -8.09 12.69
N GLY A 253 6.88 -8.68 13.67
CA GLY A 253 7.45 -10.03 13.60
C GLY A 253 6.47 -11.13 14.03
N SER A 254 5.27 -10.77 14.48
CA SER A 254 4.26 -11.73 14.93
C SER A 254 3.37 -12.20 13.78
N PRO A 255 3.09 -13.50 13.64
CA PRO A 255 2.09 -13.98 12.68
C PRO A 255 0.68 -13.44 12.98
N ASN A 256 0.43 -12.93 14.18
CA ASN A 256 -0.83 -12.31 14.59
C ASN A 256 -0.87 -10.80 14.32
N TYR A 257 0.18 -10.20 13.77
CA TYR A 257 0.18 -8.79 13.36
C TYR A 257 -0.99 -8.53 12.42
N HIS A 258 -1.83 -7.54 12.73
CA HIS A 258 -3.08 -7.31 12.01
C HIS A 258 -3.50 -5.85 12.05
N VAL A 259 -4.53 -5.48 11.28
CA VAL A 259 -5.06 -4.12 11.17
C VAL A 259 -6.36 -3.99 11.95
N ALA A 260 -6.43 -2.96 12.81
CA ALA A 260 -7.65 -2.50 13.44
C ALA A 260 -8.00 -1.08 12.99
N TYR A 261 -9.24 -0.63 13.31
CA TYR A 261 -9.67 0.71 12.96
C TYR A 261 -10.64 1.34 13.95
N GLY A 262 -10.71 2.65 13.88
CA GLY A 262 -11.72 3.48 14.49
C GLY A 262 -12.09 4.65 13.58
N THR A 263 -13.06 5.43 14.00
CA THR A 263 -13.58 6.58 13.24
C THR A 263 -13.58 7.85 14.08
N SER A 264 -13.60 8.99 13.40
CA SER A 264 -13.74 10.30 14.04
C SER A 264 -14.55 11.26 13.16
N SER A 265 -15.11 12.28 13.76
CA SER A 265 -15.69 13.44 13.06
C SER A 265 -14.67 14.53 12.75
N SER A 266 -13.42 14.37 13.21
CA SER A 266 -12.32 15.33 13.08
C SER A 266 -11.01 14.63 12.71
N PRO A 267 -10.14 15.25 11.90
CA PRO A 267 -8.83 14.69 11.58
C PRO A 267 -7.90 14.58 12.79
N LEU A 268 -8.11 15.34 13.85
CA LEU A 268 -7.34 15.27 15.11
C LEU A 268 -8.13 14.64 16.27
N GLY A 269 -9.01 13.68 15.94
CA GLY A 269 -9.72 12.89 16.94
C GLY A 269 -10.85 13.63 17.68
N PRO A 270 -11.40 13.06 18.74
CA PRO A 270 -11.05 11.73 19.30
C PRO A 270 -11.44 10.57 18.38
N ILE A 271 -10.68 9.48 18.49
CA ILE A 271 -10.93 8.26 17.72
C ILE A 271 -11.88 7.36 18.51
N MET A 272 -13.00 7.00 17.88
CA MET A 272 -13.95 6.03 18.41
C MET A 272 -13.66 4.67 17.77
N VAL A 273 -13.19 3.72 18.57
CA VAL A 273 -12.91 2.37 18.10
C VAL A 273 -14.19 1.70 17.59
N ALA A 274 -14.12 1.04 16.45
CA ALA A 274 -15.25 0.35 15.86
C ALA A 274 -15.71 -0.82 16.74
N LYS A 275 -17.00 -1.18 16.68
CA LYS A 275 -17.52 -2.33 17.41
C LYS A 275 -16.85 -3.63 17.02
N ASP A 276 -16.62 -3.82 15.70
CA ASP A 276 -15.86 -4.92 15.12
C ASP A 276 -14.60 -4.29 14.49
N PRO A 277 -13.53 -4.07 15.27
CA PRO A 277 -12.43 -3.22 14.85
C PRO A 277 -11.46 -3.88 13.86
N VAL A 278 -11.41 -5.21 13.77
CA VAL A 278 -10.43 -5.92 12.96
C VAL A 278 -10.77 -5.82 11.47
N VAL A 279 -9.89 -5.14 10.72
CA VAL A 279 -10.02 -4.96 9.26
C VAL A 279 -9.40 -6.11 8.49
N LEU A 280 -8.18 -6.50 8.85
CA LEU A 280 -7.36 -7.47 8.14
C LEU A 280 -6.57 -8.28 9.18
N ILE A 281 -6.60 -9.60 9.06
CA ILE A 281 -5.92 -10.53 9.98
C ILE A 281 -5.44 -11.75 9.18
N GLN A 282 -4.52 -12.51 9.74
CA GLN A 282 -3.98 -13.74 9.13
C GLN A 282 -5.07 -14.71 8.63
N ASP A 283 -4.74 -15.45 7.58
CA ASP A 283 -5.52 -16.60 7.09
C ASP A 283 -4.58 -17.81 6.96
N PRO A 284 -4.41 -18.60 8.04
CA PRO A 284 -3.52 -19.76 8.03
C PRO A 284 -3.89 -20.83 7.00
N GLU A 285 -5.18 -20.93 6.61
CA GLU A 285 -5.62 -21.85 5.57
C GLU A 285 -5.01 -21.49 4.19
N GLN A 286 -4.74 -20.22 3.97
CA GLN A 286 -4.05 -19.71 2.79
C GLN A 286 -2.55 -19.47 3.02
N GLU A 287 -2.00 -19.86 4.15
CA GLU A 287 -0.60 -19.59 4.56
C GLU A 287 -0.26 -18.08 4.52
N ILE A 288 -1.19 -17.23 4.96
CA ILE A 288 -1.00 -15.78 5.06
C ILE A 288 -0.90 -15.39 6.53
N TYR A 289 0.21 -14.76 6.90
CA TYR A 289 0.57 -14.44 8.29
C TYR A 289 1.02 -12.99 8.42
N GLY A 290 0.67 -12.36 9.55
CA GLY A 290 1.06 -11.00 9.89
C GLY A 290 0.68 -9.93 8.87
N PRO A 291 -0.56 -9.95 8.28
CA PRO A 291 -0.95 -8.96 7.29
C PRO A 291 -1.35 -7.65 7.98
N ALA A 292 -0.47 -6.66 7.94
CA ALA A 292 -0.74 -5.35 8.54
C ALA A 292 0.11 -4.23 7.92
N HIS A 293 0.28 -3.11 8.62
CA HIS A 293 0.96 -1.90 8.23
C HIS A 293 0.56 -1.49 6.81
N ASN A 294 -0.66 -1.01 6.71
CA ASN A 294 -1.35 -0.80 5.45
C ASN A 294 -1.42 0.66 5.03
N SER A 295 -1.58 0.85 3.74
CA SER A 295 -2.17 2.04 3.15
C SER A 295 -3.48 1.72 2.43
N VAL A 296 -4.28 2.73 2.11
CA VAL A 296 -5.61 2.57 1.48
C VAL A 296 -5.67 3.40 0.22
N LEU A 297 -6.11 2.79 -0.88
CA LEU A 297 -6.27 3.45 -2.16
C LEU A 297 -7.74 3.55 -2.55
N GLN A 298 -8.24 4.76 -2.76
CA GLN A 298 -9.49 4.98 -3.48
C GLN A 298 -9.22 5.20 -4.97
N ILE A 299 -9.94 4.51 -5.83
CA ILE A 299 -9.87 4.77 -7.27
C ILE A 299 -10.53 6.12 -7.58
N PRO A 300 -9.83 7.05 -8.26
CA PRO A 300 -10.36 8.38 -8.54
C PRO A 300 -11.74 8.36 -9.19
N GLY A 301 -12.67 9.10 -8.59
CA GLY A 301 -14.05 9.24 -9.07
C GLY A 301 -14.94 8.01 -8.88
N ARG A 302 -14.52 7.04 -8.05
CA ARG A 302 -15.30 5.84 -7.72
C ARG A 302 -15.30 5.58 -6.21
N ASP A 303 -16.36 4.97 -5.70
CA ASP A 303 -16.36 4.37 -4.36
C ASP A 303 -15.85 2.92 -4.47
N GLU A 304 -14.61 2.80 -4.91
CA GLU A 304 -13.89 1.54 -5.14
C GLU A 304 -12.54 1.65 -4.43
N TRP A 305 -12.31 0.74 -3.46
CA TRP A 305 -11.24 0.86 -2.50
C TRP A 305 -10.39 -0.40 -2.47
N TYR A 306 -9.12 -0.22 -2.17
CA TYR A 306 -8.12 -1.28 -2.01
C TYR A 306 -7.30 -1.01 -0.76
N VAL A 307 -6.92 -2.08 -0.08
CA VAL A 307 -5.91 -2.07 0.98
C VAL A 307 -4.63 -2.67 0.43
N VAL A 308 -3.53 -1.94 0.61
CA VAL A 308 -2.17 -2.39 0.30
C VAL A 308 -1.46 -2.57 1.63
N TYR A 309 -0.87 -3.72 1.86
CA TYR A 309 -0.33 -4.11 3.15
C TYR A 309 0.89 -5.00 2.97
N HIS A 310 1.67 -5.22 4.01
CA HIS A 310 2.65 -6.29 3.97
C HIS A 310 2.16 -7.54 4.70
N ARG A 311 2.73 -8.68 4.35
CA ARG A 311 2.61 -9.95 5.09
C ARG A 311 4.00 -10.53 5.33
N ILE A 312 4.14 -11.39 6.33
CA ILE A 312 5.38 -12.16 6.53
C ILE A 312 5.47 -13.23 5.44
N ASN A 313 6.65 -13.38 4.82
CA ASN A 313 6.89 -14.52 3.95
C ASN A 313 6.85 -15.82 4.79
N LYS A 314 6.05 -16.77 4.37
CA LYS A 314 5.78 -18.02 5.12
C LYS A 314 7.04 -18.85 5.41
N ASP A 315 8.04 -18.78 4.55
CA ASP A 315 9.29 -19.53 4.70
C ASP A 315 10.18 -18.98 5.82
N TYR A 316 9.85 -17.80 6.36
CA TYR A 316 10.56 -17.11 7.44
C TYR A 316 9.74 -16.97 8.73
N LEU A 317 8.71 -17.78 8.91
CA LEU A 317 7.86 -17.76 10.12
C LEU A 317 8.54 -18.33 11.36
N LEU A 318 9.53 -19.21 11.19
CA LEU A 318 10.27 -19.78 12.30
C LEU A 318 11.33 -18.79 12.79
N PRO A 319 11.70 -18.86 14.11
CA PRO A 319 12.74 -18.02 14.66
C PRO A 319 14.10 -18.36 13.99
N GLU A 320 14.38 -17.67 12.92
CA GLU A 320 15.69 -17.64 12.27
C GLU A 320 16.62 -16.68 13.02
N PRO A 321 17.94 -16.73 12.80
CA PRO A 321 18.89 -15.78 13.40
C PRO A 321 18.52 -14.31 13.13
N HIS A 322 17.70 -14.06 12.14
CA HIS A 322 17.28 -12.74 11.68
C HIS A 322 15.80 -12.42 11.98
N GLY A 323 15.02 -13.38 12.48
CA GLY A 323 13.60 -13.24 12.79
C GLY A 323 12.68 -13.12 11.57
N PRO A 324 11.38 -13.40 11.70
CA PRO A 324 10.43 -13.36 10.59
C PRO A 324 10.11 -11.94 10.12
N GLY A 325 10.33 -10.94 10.96
CA GLY A 325 9.95 -9.55 10.68
C GLY A 325 10.76 -8.83 9.61
N PHE A 326 11.82 -9.43 9.07
CA PHE A 326 12.67 -8.80 8.02
C PHE A 326 12.38 -9.30 6.61
N HIS A 327 11.42 -10.20 6.43
CA HIS A 327 11.15 -10.86 5.16
C HIS A 327 9.68 -10.69 4.81
N ARG A 328 9.24 -9.44 4.75
CA ARG A 328 7.87 -9.09 4.47
C ARG A 328 7.65 -8.87 2.98
N GLN A 329 6.42 -9.08 2.54
CA GLN A 329 6.02 -9.03 1.14
C GLN A 329 4.80 -8.14 0.97
N VAL A 330 4.83 -7.22 0.00
CA VAL A 330 3.70 -6.32 -0.28
C VAL A 330 2.60 -7.02 -1.04
N CYS A 331 1.38 -6.87 -0.55
CA CYS A 331 0.15 -7.45 -1.08
C CYS A 331 -0.92 -6.37 -1.29
N ILE A 332 -1.92 -6.70 -2.10
CA ILE A 332 -3.09 -5.84 -2.36
C ILE A 332 -4.36 -6.67 -2.40
N ASP A 333 -5.40 -6.20 -1.71
CA ASP A 333 -6.72 -6.79 -1.78
C ASP A 333 -7.81 -5.70 -1.82
N ARG A 334 -9.03 -6.10 -2.21
CA ARG A 334 -10.15 -5.18 -2.26
C ARG A 334 -10.67 -4.91 -0.85
N MET A 335 -10.92 -3.63 -0.56
CA MET A 335 -11.58 -3.19 0.67
C MET A 335 -13.01 -2.74 0.37
N GLU A 336 -13.97 -3.14 1.19
CA GLU A 336 -15.39 -2.83 1.02
C GLU A 336 -15.99 -2.29 2.32
N PHE A 337 -17.10 -1.57 2.17
CA PHE A 337 -17.85 -0.99 3.28
C PHE A 337 -19.26 -1.56 3.35
N ASN A 338 -19.80 -1.64 4.55
CA ASN A 338 -21.21 -1.90 4.79
C ASN A 338 -22.04 -0.64 4.51
N PRO A 339 -23.37 -0.77 4.35
CA PRO A 339 -24.24 0.38 4.12
C PRO A 339 -24.21 1.45 5.23
N ASP A 340 -23.85 1.07 6.46
CA ASP A 340 -23.69 1.95 7.60
C ASP A 340 -22.32 2.64 7.67
N GLY A 341 -21.43 2.38 6.69
CA GLY A 341 -20.09 2.93 6.62
C GLY A 341 -19.03 2.13 7.36
N THR A 342 -19.36 1.08 8.09
CA THR A 342 -18.36 0.21 8.72
C THR A 342 -17.55 -0.54 7.67
N ILE A 343 -16.25 -0.77 7.95
CA ILE A 343 -15.37 -1.55 7.06
C ILE A 343 -15.75 -3.03 7.18
N ARG A 344 -15.95 -3.69 6.04
CA ARG A 344 -16.03 -5.14 6.02
C ARG A 344 -14.65 -5.73 6.25
N ARG A 345 -14.56 -6.75 7.10
CA ARG A 345 -13.30 -7.46 7.28
C ARG A 345 -12.78 -7.96 5.94
N VAL A 346 -11.57 -7.56 5.60
CA VAL A 346 -10.88 -7.99 4.38
C VAL A 346 -10.36 -9.41 4.60
N ARG A 347 -10.65 -10.29 3.66
CA ARG A 347 -9.98 -11.59 3.60
C ARG A 347 -8.74 -11.43 2.74
N PRO A 348 -7.53 -11.61 3.30
CA PRO A 348 -6.30 -11.55 2.51
C PRO A 348 -6.28 -12.72 1.51
N THR A 349 -5.74 -12.48 0.29
CA THR A 349 -5.74 -13.50 -0.76
C THR A 349 -4.36 -13.73 -1.36
N GLN A 350 -4.18 -14.89 -2.00
CA GLN A 350 -3.02 -15.17 -2.85
C GLN A 350 -3.22 -14.62 -4.26
N GLU A 351 -4.48 -14.39 -4.67
CA GLU A 351 -4.85 -13.98 -6.02
C GLU A 351 -4.66 -12.48 -6.29
N GLY A 352 -4.70 -11.64 -5.24
CA GLY A 352 -4.66 -10.19 -5.38
C GLY A 352 -5.86 -9.64 -6.13
N VAL A 353 -5.66 -8.63 -6.99
CA VAL A 353 -6.72 -7.85 -7.62
C VAL A 353 -6.74 -7.98 -9.15
N ALA A 354 -7.89 -7.72 -9.76
CA ALA A 354 -8.03 -7.61 -11.21
C ALA A 354 -7.49 -6.24 -11.70
N PRO A 355 -7.03 -6.13 -12.96
CA PRO A 355 -6.55 -4.86 -13.49
C PRO A 355 -7.59 -3.76 -13.44
N VAL A 356 -7.19 -2.62 -12.88
CA VAL A 356 -8.02 -1.42 -12.75
C VAL A 356 -7.65 -0.41 -13.83
N LYS A 357 -8.65 0.18 -14.48
CA LYS A 357 -8.45 1.27 -15.43
C LYS A 357 -9.01 2.56 -14.83
N VAL A 358 -8.17 3.57 -14.67
CA VAL A 358 -8.62 4.92 -14.35
C VAL A 358 -8.94 5.66 -15.65
N LYS A 359 -10.14 6.21 -15.77
CA LYS A 359 -10.48 7.06 -16.91
C LYS A 359 -9.71 8.37 -16.76
N LYS A 360 -8.89 8.74 -17.75
CA LYS A 360 -8.26 10.07 -17.78
C LYS A 360 -9.36 11.13 -17.73
N VAL A 361 -9.34 11.98 -16.72
CA VAL A 361 -10.18 13.17 -16.68
C VAL A 361 -9.73 14.04 -17.85
N LYS A 362 -10.60 14.26 -18.83
CA LYS A 362 -10.31 15.20 -19.91
C LYS A 362 -10.07 16.56 -19.26
N LYS A 363 -8.87 17.15 -19.48
CA LYS A 363 -8.63 18.55 -19.11
C LYS A 363 -9.75 19.38 -19.77
N ALA A 364 -10.52 20.11 -18.96
CA ALA A 364 -11.43 21.11 -19.51
C ALA A 364 -10.62 21.99 -20.44
N LYS A 365 -11.05 22.14 -21.69
CA LYS A 365 -10.47 23.13 -22.60
C LYS A 365 -10.64 24.48 -21.88
N LYS A 366 -9.55 25.17 -21.63
CA LYS A 366 -9.60 26.59 -21.31
C LYS A 366 -10.06 27.27 -22.58
N ASP A 367 -11.32 27.72 -22.59
CA ASP A 367 -11.81 28.68 -23.58
C ASP A 367 -11.20 30.03 -23.33
#